data_72ede45974fd3f23ec23f3d58a931390
#
_entry.id   72ede45974fd3f23ec23f3d58a931390
#
_cell.length_a   1.000
_cell.length_b   1.000
_cell.length_c   1.000
_cell.angle_alpha   90.00
_cell.angle_beta   90.00
_cell.angle_gamma   90.00
#
_symmetry.space_group_name_H-M   'P 1'
#
loop_
_entity.id
_entity.type
_entity.pdbx_description
1 polymer ?
#
loop_
_entity_poly.entity_id
_entity_poly.type
_entity_poly.pdbx_seq_one_letter_code
_entity_poly.pdbx_strand_id
1 'polypeptide(L)'
;MSSPQIKKEEASLVINKDDNFQYQPTIDFLGENGYIRVSNIRETGEFSVKGDVIDIFPSGYGNPVRVDTFGTEIEKLQTFNLSDQKPIDDITVSYTHLRAHET
;
A
#
# COMPACT_ATOMS: atom_id res chain seq x y z
N MET A 1 26.91 23.77 -2.91
CA MET A 1 25.76 23.70 -2.03
C MET A 1 25.14 22.32 -2.06
N SER A 2 24.87 21.82 -0.93
CA SER A 2 24.20 20.54 -0.91
C SER A 2 22.72 20.73 -1.19
N SER A 3 22.16 19.81 -1.90
CA SER A 3 20.73 19.82 -2.10
C SER A 3 20.05 19.49 -0.76
N PRO A 4 18.82 19.96 -0.62
CA PRO A 4 18.07 19.59 0.56
C PRO A 4 17.99 18.07 0.65
N GLN A 5 18.16 17.60 1.83
CA GLN A 5 18.05 16.18 2.06
C GLN A 5 16.60 15.83 2.20
N ILE A 6 16.09 15.10 1.23
CA ILE A 6 14.76 14.56 1.37
C ILE A 6 14.91 13.27 2.13
N LYS A 7 14.45 13.29 3.34
CA LYS A 7 14.54 12.10 4.18
C LYS A 7 13.53 11.09 3.70
N LYS A 8 13.94 9.84 3.59
CA LYS A 8 13.05 8.80 3.10
C LYS A 8 11.84 8.62 4.00
N GLU A 9 12.04 8.83 5.29
CA GLU A 9 10.92 8.69 6.20
C GLU A 9 9.85 9.76 5.99
N GLU A 10 10.16 10.80 5.23
CA GLU A 10 9.17 11.80 4.89
C GLU A 10 8.39 11.46 3.64
N ALA A 11 8.87 10.52 2.86
CA ALA A 11 8.16 10.07 1.68
C ALA A 11 7.00 9.18 2.12
N SER A 12 5.80 9.65 1.93
CA SER A 12 4.64 8.89 2.34
C SER A 12 3.46 9.17 1.44
N LEU A 13 2.54 8.25 1.41
CA LEU A 13 1.31 8.35 0.67
C LEU A 13 0.20 7.82 1.55
N VAL A 14 -0.90 8.55 1.61
CA VAL A 14 -2.06 8.13 2.37
C VAL A 14 -3.14 7.66 1.41
N ILE A 15 -3.59 6.43 1.59
CA ILE A 15 -4.73 5.91 0.84
C ILE A 15 -5.94 6.14 1.72
N ASN A 16 -6.82 7.03 1.27
CA ASN A 16 -7.99 7.41 2.03
C ASN A 16 -9.22 6.81 1.36
N LYS A 17 -9.99 6.07 2.14
CA LYS A 17 -11.16 5.36 1.62
C LYS A 17 -12.19 6.31 1.03
N ASP A 18 -12.28 7.53 1.55
CA ASP A 18 -13.29 8.49 1.11
C ASP A 18 -12.84 9.29 -0.11
N ASP A 19 -11.59 9.17 -0.51
CA ASP A 19 -11.07 9.89 -1.66
C ASP A 19 -11.06 9.00 -2.89
N ASN A 20 -10.94 9.62 -4.06
CA ASN A 20 -10.74 8.85 -5.28
C ASN A 20 -9.39 8.16 -5.22
N PHE A 21 -9.38 6.89 -5.62
CA PHE A 21 -8.15 6.13 -5.62
C PHE A 21 -7.31 6.50 -6.85
N GLN A 22 -6.06 6.86 -6.60
CA GLN A 22 -5.12 7.23 -7.65
C GLN A 22 -4.26 6.01 -7.97
N TYR A 23 -4.67 5.24 -8.97
CA TYR A 23 -4.04 3.97 -9.29
C TYR A 23 -2.56 4.17 -9.68
N GLN A 24 -2.32 4.94 -10.74
CA GLN A 24 -0.97 5.08 -11.26
C GLN A 24 -0.04 5.81 -10.28
N PRO A 25 -0.45 6.92 -9.66
CA PRO A 25 0.40 7.55 -8.66
C PRO A 25 0.76 6.62 -7.50
N THR A 26 -0.16 5.76 -7.09
CA THR A 26 0.12 4.81 -6.02
C THR A 26 1.17 3.80 -6.45
N ILE A 27 1.01 3.23 -7.64
CA ILE A 27 1.98 2.28 -8.18
C ILE A 27 3.36 2.94 -8.32
N ASP A 28 3.38 4.17 -8.83
CA ASP A 28 4.63 4.90 -8.99
C ASP A 28 5.29 5.18 -7.65
N PHE A 29 4.50 5.60 -6.66
CA PHE A 29 5.03 5.84 -5.32
C PHE A 29 5.68 4.57 -4.76
N LEU A 30 4.99 3.44 -4.88
CA LEU A 30 5.51 2.19 -4.35
C LEU A 30 6.82 1.81 -5.01
N GLY A 31 6.87 1.90 -6.35
CA GLY A 31 8.10 1.56 -7.06
C GLY A 31 9.25 2.47 -6.72
N GLU A 32 8.96 3.77 -6.56
CA GLU A 32 10.01 4.75 -6.27
C GLU A 32 10.51 4.66 -4.84
N ASN A 33 9.74 4.05 -3.96
CA ASN A 33 10.06 4.02 -2.54
C ASN A 33 10.42 2.63 -2.03
N GLY A 34 10.96 1.81 -2.90
CA GLY A 34 11.56 0.56 -2.48
C GLY A 34 10.63 -0.65 -2.46
N TYR A 35 9.39 -0.48 -2.88
CA TYR A 35 8.47 -1.62 -2.95
C TYR A 35 8.67 -2.37 -4.26
N ILE A 36 8.49 -3.66 -4.20
CA ILE A 36 8.69 -4.55 -5.35
C ILE A 36 7.36 -5.17 -5.73
N ARG A 37 7.04 -5.10 -7.01
CA ARG A 37 5.82 -5.70 -7.52
C ARG A 37 6.02 -7.21 -7.70
N VAL A 38 5.14 -7.98 -7.12
CA VAL A 38 5.21 -9.45 -7.15
C VAL A 38 3.83 -10.01 -7.48
N SER A 39 3.80 -11.28 -7.85
CA SER A 39 2.52 -11.95 -8.10
C SER A 39 1.80 -12.27 -6.79
N ASN A 40 2.55 -12.69 -5.80
CA ASN A 40 1.99 -13.01 -4.49
C ASN A 40 2.91 -12.45 -3.41
N ILE A 41 2.32 -11.72 -2.50
CA ILE A 41 3.07 -11.07 -1.41
C ILE A 41 3.55 -12.11 -0.42
N ARG A 42 4.81 -11.97 0.03
CA ARG A 42 5.39 -12.85 1.03
C ARG A 42 5.98 -12.10 2.21
N GLU A 43 6.37 -10.84 2.01
CA GLU A 43 7.04 -10.08 3.07
C GLU A 43 6.80 -8.60 2.87
N THR A 44 7.19 -7.82 3.87
CA THR A 44 7.04 -6.37 3.79
C THR A 44 7.84 -5.82 2.62
N GLY A 45 7.35 -4.73 2.07
CA GLY A 45 8.00 -4.09 0.94
C GLY A 45 7.57 -4.68 -0.40
N GLU A 46 6.54 -5.51 -0.41
CA GLU A 46 6.01 -6.07 -1.65
C GLU A 46 4.59 -5.61 -1.89
N PHE A 47 4.20 -5.57 -3.15
CA PHE A 47 2.82 -5.29 -3.52
C PHE A 47 2.44 -6.09 -4.75
N SER A 48 1.16 -6.34 -4.91
CA SER A 48 0.67 -7.04 -6.10
C SER A 48 -0.59 -6.35 -6.61
N VAL A 49 -0.79 -6.45 -7.91
CA VAL A 49 -1.95 -5.84 -8.56
C VAL A 49 -2.64 -6.94 -9.36
N LYS A 50 -3.90 -7.20 -9.03
CA LYS A 50 -4.70 -8.21 -9.72
C LYS A 50 -6.06 -7.63 -10.00
N GLY A 51 -6.26 -7.18 -11.26
CA GLY A 51 -7.51 -6.55 -11.63
C GLY A 51 -7.74 -5.30 -10.80
N ASP A 52 -8.85 -5.28 -10.09
CA ASP A 52 -9.23 -4.12 -9.27
C ASP A 52 -8.76 -4.22 -7.84
N VAL A 53 -7.91 -5.20 -7.53
CA VAL A 53 -7.43 -5.41 -6.17
C VAL A 53 -5.93 -5.17 -6.10
N ILE A 54 -5.53 -4.32 -5.17
CA ILE A 54 -4.12 -4.05 -4.93
C ILE A 54 -3.81 -4.49 -3.51
N ASP A 55 -2.84 -5.38 -3.37
CA ASP A 55 -2.36 -5.83 -2.07
C ASP A 55 -1.01 -5.21 -1.81
N ILE A 56 -0.82 -4.67 -0.62
CA ILE A 56 0.41 -4.00 -0.24
C ILE A 56 0.80 -4.46 1.15
N PHE A 57 2.08 -4.77 1.33
CA PHE A 57 2.58 -5.07 2.67
C PHE A 57 3.46 -3.91 3.11
N PRO A 58 2.86 -2.89 3.75
CA PRO A 58 3.61 -1.67 4.07
C PRO A 58 4.66 -1.94 5.13
N SER A 59 5.74 -1.17 5.05
CA SER A 59 6.77 -1.19 6.09
C SER A 59 6.14 -0.79 7.42
N GLY A 60 6.47 -1.56 8.44
CA GLY A 60 5.98 -1.27 9.78
C GLY A 60 4.63 -1.91 10.09
N TYR A 61 3.98 -2.50 9.13
CA TYR A 61 2.71 -3.19 9.37
C TYR A 61 2.98 -4.66 9.68
N GLY A 62 2.14 -5.22 10.54
CA GLY A 62 2.25 -6.66 10.84
C GLY A 62 1.58 -7.54 9.81
N ASN A 63 0.65 -6.98 9.05
CA ASN A 63 -0.09 -7.72 8.03
C ASN A 63 -0.25 -6.87 6.79
N PRO A 64 -0.38 -7.50 5.62
CA PRO A 64 -0.62 -6.73 4.40
C PRO A 64 -2.02 -6.15 4.37
N VAL A 65 -2.18 -5.15 3.51
CA VAL A 65 -3.43 -4.44 3.33
C VAL A 65 -3.95 -4.73 1.94
N ARG A 66 -5.23 -4.98 1.84
CA ARG A 66 -5.91 -5.18 0.57
C ARG A 66 -6.79 -3.98 0.26
N VAL A 67 -6.56 -3.39 -0.91
CA VAL A 67 -7.35 -2.27 -1.41
C VAL A 67 -8.20 -2.82 -2.54
N ASP A 68 -9.51 -2.88 -2.31
CA ASP A 68 -10.46 -3.37 -3.30
C ASP A 68 -11.13 -2.16 -3.91
N THR A 69 -10.96 -1.96 -5.22
CA THR A 69 -11.45 -0.76 -5.88
C THR A 69 -12.54 -1.08 -6.88
N PHE A 70 -13.33 -0.06 -7.18
CA PHE A 70 -14.30 -0.11 -8.27
C PHE A 70 -14.19 1.22 -9.01
N GLY A 71 -13.56 1.18 -10.18
CA GLY A 71 -13.24 2.42 -10.88
C GLY A 71 -12.25 3.24 -10.07
N THR A 72 -12.64 4.46 -9.71
CA THR A 72 -11.79 5.32 -8.89
C THR A 72 -12.17 5.29 -7.42
N GLU A 73 -13.11 4.44 -7.04
CA GLU A 73 -13.57 4.39 -5.66
C GLU A 73 -12.98 3.17 -4.96
N ILE A 74 -12.70 3.34 -3.68
CA ILE A 74 -12.25 2.24 -2.86
C ILE A 74 -13.47 1.62 -2.20
N GLU A 75 -13.74 0.35 -2.51
CA GLU A 75 -14.85 -0.36 -1.92
C GLU A 75 -14.53 -0.93 -0.56
N LYS A 76 -13.31 -1.47 -0.42
CA LYS A 76 -12.89 -2.05 0.83
C LYS A 76 -11.43 -1.76 1.07
N LEU A 77 -11.09 -1.57 2.33
CA LEU A 77 -9.72 -1.35 2.77
C LEU A 77 -9.55 -2.24 4.00
N GLN A 78 -8.82 -3.34 3.85
CA GLN A 78 -8.74 -4.36 4.89
C GLN A 78 -7.34 -4.88 5.06
N THR A 79 -7.01 -5.34 6.27
CA THR A 79 -5.82 -6.16 6.46
C THR A 79 -6.21 -7.62 6.23
N PHE A 80 -5.25 -8.42 5.82
CA PHE A 80 -5.53 -9.84 5.59
C PHE A 80 -4.33 -10.68 6.06
N ASN A 81 -4.60 -11.96 6.23
CA ASN A 81 -3.60 -12.92 6.70
C ASN A 81 -2.89 -13.54 5.50
N LEU A 82 -1.55 -13.53 5.50
CA LEU A 82 -0.79 -14.10 4.41
C LEU A 82 -1.02 -15.59 4.23
N SER A 83 -1.19 -16.30 5.34
CA SER A 83 -1.27 -17.76 5.30
C SER A 83 -2.49 -18.26 4.56
N ASP A 84 -3.65 -17.68 4.85
CA ASP A 84 -4.91 -18.17 4.29
C ASP A 84 -5.63 -17.14 3.44
N GLN A 85 -5.06 -15.95 3.28
CA GLN A 85 -5.60 -14.87 2.47
C GLN A 85 -6.96 -14.38 2.96
N LYS A 86 -7.29 -14.64 4.21
CA LYS A 86 -8.57 -14.23 4.75
C LYS A 86 -8.48 -12.84 5.36
N PRO A 87 -9.53 -12.04 5.24
CA PRO A 87 -9.54 -10.73 5.88
C PRO A 87 -9.42 -10.89 7.39
N ILE A 88 -8.65 -10.00 7.99
CA ILE A 88 -8.52 -9.97 9.45
C ILE A 88 -9.46 -8.90 9.99
N ASP A 89 -9.26 -7.66 9.57
CA ASP A 89 -10.05 -6.54 10.05
C ASP A 89 -10.24 -5.53 8.95
N ASP A 90 -11.39 -4.86 8.96
CA ASP A 90 -11.54 -3.64 8.17
C ASP A 90 -10.67 -2.57 8.81
N ILE A 91 -10.13 -1.70 7.98
CA ILE A 91 -9.39 -0.56 8.48
C ILE A 91 -10.39 0.38 9.13
N THR A 92 -10.34 0.51 10.44
CA THR A 92 -11.32 1.31 11.18
C THR A 92 -11.15 2.80 10.93
N VAL A 93 -9.91 3.25 10.74
CA VAL A 93 -9.70 4.60 10.25
C VAL A 93 -9.74 4.52 8.74
N SER A 94 -10.27 5.54 8.10
CA SER A 94 -10.57 5.49 6.67
C SER A 94 -9.34 5.67 5.79
N TYR A 95 -8.16 5.32 6.28
CA TYR A 95 -6.96 5.52 5.49
C TYR A 95 -5.87 4.53 5.87
N THR A 96 -4.95 4.33 4.93
CA THR A 96 -3.72 3.57 5.14
C THR A 96 -2.55 4.48 4.78
N HIS A 97 -1.59 4.57 5.68
CA HIS A 97 -0.43 5.42 5.49
C HIS A 97 0.74 4.57 5.00
N LEU A 98 1.12 4.78 3.75
CA LEU A 98 2.22 4.07 3.14
C LEU A 98 3.49 4.87 3.30
N ARG A 99 4.55 4.22 3.77
CA ARG A 99 5.85 4.83 3.93
C ARG A 99 6.86 4.16 3.02
N ALA A 100 7.96 4.87 2.77
CA ALA A 100 9.05 4.29 1.99
C ALA A 100 9.52 3.01 2.68
N HIS A 101 9.80 2.00 1.88
CA HIS A 101 10.34 0.74 2.39
C HIS A 101 11.85 0.85 2.46
N GLU A 102 12.40 0.54 3.61
CA GLU A 102 13.84 0.54 3.80
C GLU A 102 14.36 -0.88 3.66
N THR A 103 15.35 -1.01 2.81
CA THR A 103 15.99 -2.32 2.60
C THR A 103 17.25 -2.43 3.41
#